data_d6fc7aea5340f159286ee62cc8d7d752
#
_entry.id   d6fc7aea5340f159286ee62cc8d7d752
#
_cell.length_a   1.000
_cell.length_b   1.000
_cell.length_c   1.000
_cell.angle_alpha   90.00
_cell.angle_beta   90.00
_cell.angle_gamma   90.00
#
_symmetry.space_group_name_H-M   'P 1'
#
loop_
_entity.id
_entity.type
_entity.pdbx_description
1 polymer ?
#
loop_
_entity_poly.entity_id
_entity_poly.type
_entity_poly.pdbx_seq_one_letter_code
_entity_poly.pdbx_strand_id
1 'polypeptide(L)'
;MLRKMIRRVARLGISHRFHFTGFLKGEDVDRMFGMSDVYVMPSVSEPFGISPLEAMQSKVPVIISKQSGVAEVLQYAVKVDFWDIDAMADAINGLLHYEALPEMFKKFGKAEVENLKWDHAGKKVKDIYKELLNS
;
A
#
# COMPACT_ATOMS: atom_id res chain seq x y z
N MET A 1 2.85 6.43 -20.74
CA MET A 1 2.27 5.33 -19.93
C MET A 1 0.73 5.39 -19.89
N LEU A 2 0.10 6.47 -19.44
CA LEU A 2 -1.35 6.64 -19.33
C LEU A 2 -2.15 6.25 -20.61
N ARG A 3 -1.74 6.74 -21.79
CA ARG A 3 -2.40 6.41 -23.06
C ARG A 3 -2.43 4.91 -23.37
N LYS A 4 -1.40 4.16 -22.96
CA LYS A 4 -1.37 2.69 -23.13
C LYS A 4 -2.39 2.01 -22.22
N MET A 5 -2.53 2.48 -20.98
CA MET A 5 -3.52 1.97 -20.01
C MET A 5 -4.94 2.25 -20.49
N ILE A 6 -5.26 3.48 -20.94
CA ILE A 6 -6.56 3.85 -21.48
C ILE A 6 -6.94 2.94 -22.65
N ARG A 7 -6.01 2.72 -23.61
CA ARG A 7 -6.25 1.81 -24.73
C ARG A 7 -6.48 0.37 -24.28
N ARG A 8 -5.77 -0.10 -23.25
CA ARG A 8 -5.96 -1.47 -22.74
C ARG A 8 -7.32 -1.63 -22.09
N VAL A 9 -7.72 -0.68 -21.25
CA VAL A 9 -9.04 -0.63 -20.61
C VAL A 9 -10.16 -0.61 -21.64
N ALA A 10 -10.03 0.20 -22.70
CA ALA A 10 -10.99 0.26 -23.79
C ALA A 10 -11.09 -1.07 -24.57
N ARG A 11 -9.95 -1.70 -24.87
CA ARG A 11 -9.92 -3.03 -25.54
C ARG A 11 -10.57 -4.13 -24.71
N LEU A 12 -10.48 -4.04 -23.39
CA LEU A 12 -11.09 -5.00 -22.46
C LEU A 12 -12.59 -4.74 -22.24
N GLY A 13 -13.14 -3.64 -22.77
CA GLY A 13 -14.55 -3.28 -22.60
C GLY A 13 -14.94 -2.84 -21.18
N ILE A 14 -13.96 -2.51 -20.32
CA ILE A 14 -14.18 -2.18 -18.91
C ILE A 14 -14.09 -0.68 -18.62
N SER A 15 -14.14 0.18 -19.62
CA SER A 15 -14.00 1.62 -19.47
C SER A 15 -14.99 2.24 -18.47
N HIS A 16 -16.19 1.68 -18.39
CA HIS A 16 -17.24 2.14 -17.45
C HIS A 16 -16.96 1.79 -15.98
N ARG A 17 -15.96 0.96 -15.72
CA ARG A 17 -15.51 0.56 -14.36
C ARG A 17 -14.16 1.15 -14.00
N PHE A 18 -13.59 1.99 -14.86
CA PHE A 18 -12.24 2.53 -14.70
C PHE A 18 -12.27 4.05 -14.62
N HIS A 19 -11.70 4.60 -13.55
CA HIS A 19 -11.54 6.04 -13.36
C HIS A 19 -10.07 6.41 -13.24
N PHE A 20 -9.66 7.40 -14.02
CA PHE A 20 -8.31 7.98 -13.94
C PHE A 20 -8.43 9.31 -13.19
N THR A 21 -8.13 9.30 -11.91
CA THR A 21 -8.31 10.45 -11.01
C THR A 21 -7.33 11.59 -11.26
N GLY A 22 -6.23 11.33 -11.96
CA GLY A 22 -5.11 12.26 -12.00
C GLY A 22 -4.37 12.30 -10.67
N PHE A 23 -3.72 13.42 -10.38
CA PHE A 23 -2.97 13.61 -9.15
C PHE A 23 -3.88 14.18 -8.05
N LEU A 24 -4.07 13.43 -6.99
CA LEU A 24 -4.84 13.82 -5.82
C LEU A 24 -3.94 14.41 -4.74
N LYS A 25 -4.47 15.31 -3.90
CA LYS A 25 -3.76 15.95 -2.78
C LYS A 25 -4.66 16.13 -1.57
N GLY A 26 -4.05 16.09 -0.38
CA GLY A 26 -4.71 16.39 0.88
C GLY A 26 -6.00 15.60 1.06
N GLU A 27 -7.09 16.29 1.38
CA GLU A 27 -8.40 15.68 1.68
C GLU A 27 -8.95 14.77 0.55
N ASP A 28 -8.59 15.01 -0.70
CA ASP A 28 -9.05 14.17 -1.82
C ASP A 28 -8.41 12.78 -1.77
N VAL A 29 -7.19 12.68 -1.26
CA VAL A 29 -6.52 11.40 -1.00
C VAL A 29 -7.26 10.65 0.10
N ASP A 30 -7.56 11.32 1.21
CA ASP A 30 -8.28 10.73 2.34
C ASP A 30 -9.67 10.24 1.94
N ARG A 31 -10.39 11.05 1.16
CA ARG A 31 -11.70 10.68 0.61
C ARG A 31 -11.61 9.45 -0.32
N MET A 32 -10.59 9.41 -1.18
CA MET A 32 -10.37 8.27 -2.07
C MET A 32 -10.10 6.98 -1.28
N PHE A 33 -9.24 7.04 -0.28
CA PHE A 33 -9.02 5.89 0.60
C PHE A 33 -10.28 5.49 1.37
N GLY A 34 -11.03 6.47 1.89
CA GLY A 34 -12.29 6.21 2.60
C GLY A 34 -13.37 5.52 1.76
N MET A 35 -13.29 5.60 0.44
CA MET A 35 -14.19 4.91 -0.51
C MET A 35 -13.61 3.61 -1.08
N SER A 36 -12.39 3.25 -0.69
CA SER A 36 -11.67 2.10 -1.26
C SER A 36 -11.82 0.86 -0.38
N ASP A 37 -12.06 -0.28 -0.99
CA ASP A 37 -12.07 -1.58 -0.33
C ASP A 37 -10.69 -2.23 -0.28
N VAL A 38 -9.85 -1.95 -1.27
CA VAL A 38 -8.47 -2.49 -1.40
C VAL A 38 -7.59 -1.45 -2.09
N TYR A 39 -6.38 -1.27 -1.58
CA TYR A 39 -5.33 -0.49 -2.22
C TYR A 39 -4.28 -1.40 -2.83
N VAL A 40 -3.86 -1.14 -4.06
CA VAL A 40 -2.86 -1.95 -4.77
C VAL A 40 -1.70 -1.09 -5.26
N MET A 41 -0.47 -1.42 -4.86
CA MET A 41 0.76 -0.77 -5.32
C MET A 41 1.71 -1.78 -5.98
N PRO A 42 1.56 -2.05 -7.29
CA PRO A 42 2.37 -3.01 -8.03
C PRO A 42 3.66 -2.38 -8.56
N SER A 43 4.40 -1.67 -7.70
CA SER A 43 5.61 -0.96 -8.12
C SER A 43 6.76 -1.90 -8.43
N VAL A 44 7.43 -1.69 -9.55
CA VAL A 44 8.64 -2.42 -9.94
C VAL A 44 9.82 -2.04 -9.03
N SER A 45 9.91 -0.76 -8.70
CA SER A 45 10.92 -0.20 -7.79
C SER A 45 10.27 0.99 -7.07
N GLU A 46 10.21 0.89 -5.77
CA GLU A 46 9.71 1.94 -4.88
C GLU A 46 10.62 1.98 -3.66
N PRO A 47 11.40 3.05 -3.45
CA PRO A 47 12.36 3.12 -2.35
C PRO A 47 11.72 2.88 -0.97
N PHE A 48 10.53 3.43 -0.73
CA PHE A 48 9.77 3.15 0.48
C PHE A 48 8.27 3.04 0.19
N GLY A 49 7.62 4.11 -0.30
CA GLY A 49 6.20 4.19 -0.59
C GLY A 49 5.36 4.58 0.64
N ILE A 50 4.97 5.85 0.73
CA ILE A 50 4.15 6.37 1.84
C ILE A 50 2.68 5.99 1.65
N SER A 51 2.20 5.94 0.42
CA SER A 51 0.78 5.73 0.11
C SER A 51 0.17 4.42 0.65
N PRO A 52 0.88 3.27 0.76
CA PRO A 52 0.35 2.12 1.48
C PRO A 52 0.10 2.39 2.96
N LEU A 53 0.94 3.20 3.61
CA LEU A 53 0.76 3.57 5.03
C LEU A 53 -0.48 4.45 5.21
N GLU A 54 -0.69 5.42 4.31
CA GLU A 54 -1.90 6.28 4.29
C GLU A 54 -3.17 5.45 4.09
N ALA A 55 -3.14 4.47 3.18
CA ALA A 55 -4.24 3.55 2.97
C ALA A 55 -4.55 2.72 4.23
N MET A 56 -3.52 2.14 4.86
CA MET A 56 -3.68 1.35 6.10
C MET A 56 -4.18 2.22 7.26
N GLN A 57 -3.75 3.48 7.36
CA GLN A 57 -4.26 4.42 8.36
C GLN A 57 -5.75 4.69 8.16
N SER A 58 -6.19 4.72 6.91
CA SER A 58 -7.61 4.83 6.52
C SER A 58 -8.38 3.50 6.62
N LYS A 59 -7.78 2.45 7.20
CA LYS A 59 -8.35 1.10 7.34
C LYS A 59 -8.61 0.42 5.99
N VAL A 60 -7.79 0.67 5.00
CA VAL A 60 -7.87 0.00 3.70
C VAL A 60 -6.82 -1.11 3.65
N PRO A 61 -7.20 -2.36 3.39
CA PRO A 61 -6.26 -3.44 3.16
C PRO A 61 -5.36 -3.14 1.97
N VAL A 62 -4.07 -3.45 2.08
CA VAL A 62 -3.10 -3.12 1.04
C VAL A 62 -2.45 -4.36 0.43
N ILE A 63 -2.30 -4.32 -0.89
CA ILE A 63 -1.52 -5.27 -1.66
C ILE A 63 -0.33 -4.51 -2.23
N ILE A 64 0.88 -4.94 -1.91
CA ILE A 64 2.12 -4.28 -2.31
C ILE A 64 3.05 -5.24 -3.03
N SER A 65 3.90 -4.68 -3.87
CA SER A 65 4.99 -5.45 -4.46
C SER A 65 6.02 -5.83 -3.39
N LYS A 66 6.48 -7.09 -3.41
CA LYS A 66 7.60 -7.55 -2.57
C LYS A 66 8.89 -6.75 -2.79
N GLN A 67 9.02 -6.11 -3.98
CA GLN A 67 10.18 -5.33 -4.38
C GLN A 67 10.14 -3.87 -3.89
N SER A 68 9.08 -3.46 -3.21
CA SER A 68 9.00 -2.14 -2.59
C SER A 68 9.68 -2.11 -1.22
N GLY A 69 10.35 -1.02 -0.88
CA GLY A 69 11.03 -0.88 0.42
C GLY A 69 10.07 -0.99 1.61
N VAL A 70 8.82 -0.55 1.45
CA VAL A 70 7.80 -0.69 2.50
C VAL A 70 7.44 -2.15 2.79
N ALA A 71 7.69 -3.07 1.84
CA ALA A 71 7.44 -4.50 2.05
C ALA A 71 8.37 -5.13 3.10
N GLU A 72 9.53 -4.52 3.36
CA GLU A 72 10.44 -4.98 4.42
C GLU A 72 9.92 -4.64 5.83
N VAL A 73 9.10 -3.60 5.92
CA VAL A 73 8.64 -3.04 7.20
C VAL A 73 7.25 -3.56 7.56
N LEU A 74 6.33 -3.60 6.62
CA LEU A 74 4.94 -3.97 6.88
C LEU A 74 4.77 -5.48 7.03
N GLN A 75 4.07 -5.92 8.08
CA GLN A 75 3.66 -7.30 8.29
C GLN A 75 2.22 -7.55 7.84
N TYR A 76 1.34 -6.58 8.06
CA TYR A 76 -0.09 -6.66 7.71
C TYR A 76 -0.37 -6.03 6.34
N ALA A 77 0.39 -6.46 5.34
CA ALA A 77 0.18 -6.18 3.93
C ALA A 77 0.27 -7.48 3.12
N VAL A 78 -0.56 -7.63 2.12
CA VAL A 78 -0.43 -8.74 1.16
C VAL A 78 0.74 -8.41 0.23
N LYS A 79 1.71 -9.30 0.14
CA LYS A 79 2.95 -9.09 -0.64
C LYS A 79 2.97 -10.02 -1.83
N VAL A 80 2.99 -9.43 -3.03
CA VAL A 80 2.97 -10.18 -4.30
C VAL A 80 4.14 -9.71 -5.17
N ASP A 81 4.70 -10.59 -5.98
CA ASP A 81 5.69 -10.16 -6.96
C ASP A 81 5.02 -9.30 -8.03
N PHE A 82 5.64 -8.16 -8.41
CA PHE A 82 5.00 -7.19 -9.31
C PHE A 82 4.67 -7.76 -10.69
N TRP A 83 5.33 -8.83 -11.12
CA TRP A 83 5.09 -9.52 -12.39
C TRP A 83 4.02 -10.62 -12.31
N ASP A 84 3.66 -11.05 -11.10
CA ASP A 84 2.68 -12.11 -10.89
C ASP A 84 1.25 -11.55 -10.87
N ILE A 85 0.71 -11.39 -12.08
CA ILE A 85 -0.62 -10.79 -12.29
C ILE A 85 -1.72 -11.69 -11.72
N ASP A 86 -1.56 -13.00 -11.80
CA ASP A 86 -2.55 -13.96 -11.33
C ASP A 86 -2.62 -13.97 -9.81
N ALA A 87 -1.48 -14.04 -9.13
CA ALA A 87 -1.43 -13.92 -7.66
C ALA A 87 -1.98 -12.56 -7.16
N MET A 88 -1.75 -11.48 -7.93
CA MET A 88 -2.30 -10.17 -7.58
C MET A 88 -3.82 -10.13 -7.74
N ALA A 89 -4.36 -10.73 -8.81
CA ALA A 89 -5.80 -10.85 -9.02
C ALA A 89 -6.45 -11.72 -7.94
N ASP A 90 -5.83 -12.84 -7.56
CA ASP A 90 -6.30 -13.72 -6.49
C ASP A 90 -6.29 -13.01 -5.13
N ALA A 91 -5.26 -12.22 -4.84
CA ALA A 91 -5.20 -11.42 -3.61
C ALA A 91 -6.33 -10.38 -3.55
N ILE A 92 -6.61 -9.68 -4.66
CA ILE A 92 -7.72 -8.73 -4.74
C ILE A 92 -9.05 -9.47 -4.51
N ASN A 93 -9.27 -10.58 -5.21
CA ASN A 93 -10.47 -11.40 -5.05
C ASN A 93 -10.64 -11.90 -3.61
N GLY A 94 -9.54 -12.36 -2.99
CA GLY A 94 -9.56 -12.82 -1.61
C GLY A 94 -10.01 -11.72 -0.65
N LEU A 95 -9.45 -10.51 -0.77
CA LEU A 95 -9.82 -9.37 0.08
C LEU A 95 -11.24 -8.86 -0.15
N LEU A 96 -11.80 -9.05 -1.35
CA LEU A 96 -13.16 -8.59 -1.66
C LEU A 96 -14.26 -9.60 -1.32
N HIS A 97 -13.95 -10.90 -1.24
CA HIS A 97 -14.97 -11.95 -1.10
C HIS A 97 -14.96 -12.68 0.25
N TYR A 98 -13.88 -12.64 1.01
CA TYR A 98 -13.79 -13.29 2.32
C TYR A 98 -13.89 -12.25 3.44
N GLU A 99 -15.04 -12.16 4.10
CA GLU A 99 -15.32 -11.13 5.12
C GLU A 99 -14.29 -11.02 6.24
N ALA A 100 -13.80 -12.16 6.73
CA ALA A 100 -12.83 -12.19 7.83
C ALA A 100 -11.45 -11.64 7.45
N LEU A 101 -11.05 -11.78 6.19
CA LEU A 101 -9.71 -11.44 5.73
C LEU A 101 -9.45 -9.92 5.73
N PRO A 102 -10.28 -9.09 5.09
CA PRO A 102 -10.09 -7.65 5.13
C PRO A 102 -10.22 -7.07 6.55
N GLU A 103 -11.09 -7.61 7.40
CA GLU A 103 -11.24 -7.13 8.78
C GLU A 103 -9.96 -7.33 9.60
N MET A 104 -9.27 -8.44 9.40
CA MET A 104 -7.96 -8.68 10.00
C MET A 104 -6.95 -7.62 9.56
N PHE A 105 -6.83 -7.38 8.26
CA PHE A 105 -5.89 -6.39 7.70
C PHE A 105 -6.25 -4.95 8.12
N LYS A 106 -7.52 -4.59 8.15
CA LYS A 106 -8.00 -3.28 8.62
C LYS A 106 -7.60 -3.02 10.07
N LYS A 107 -7.84 -4.00 10.94
CA LYS A 107 -7.58 -3.88 12.37
C LYS A 107 -6.08 -3.83 12.67
N PHE A 108 -5.35 -4.83 12.23
CA PHE A 108 -3.93 -4.97 12.56
C PHE A 108 -3.05 -4.05 11.73
N GLY A 109 -3.39 -3.81 10.47
CA GLY A 109 -2.67 -2.89 9.62
C GLY A 109 -2.71 -1.46 10.14
N LYS A 110 -3.87 -0.97 10.57
CA LYS A 110 -3.96 0.35 11.20
C LYS A 110 -3.09 0.44 12.45
N ALA A 111 -3.18 -0.55 13.36
CA ALA A 111 -2.38 -0.58 14.58
C ALA A 111 -0.87 -0.63 14.28
N GLU A 112 -0.46 -1.36 13.23
CA GLU A 112 0.93 -1.41 12.78
C GLU A 112 1.43 -0.03 12.37
N VAL A 113 0.69 0.67 11.51
CA VAL A 113 1.08 2.01 11.02
C VAL A 113 1.09 3.05 12.14
N GLU A 114 0.15 2.99 13.07
CA GLU A 114 0.13 3.88 14.25
C GLU A 114 1.38 3.72 15.14
N ASN A 115 2.04 2.56 15.11
CA ASN A 115 3.29 2.29 15.80
C ASN A 115 4.55 2.64 14.99
N LEU A 116 4.44 2.88 13.69
CA LEU A 116 5.53 3.33 12.83
C LEU A 116 5.73 4.85 12.98
N LYS A 117 6.36 5.26 14.09
CA LYS A 117 6.62 6.67 14.39
C LYS A 117 8.06 7.05 14.07
N TRP A 118 8.24 8.26 13.55
CA TRP A 118 9.55 8.87 13.31
C TRP A 118 10.41 8.94 14.59
N ASP A 119 9.79 9.03 15.75
CA ASP A 119 10.47 9.03 17.05
C ASP A 119 11.28 7.75 17.28
N HIS A 120 10.79 6.60 16.83
CA HIS A 120 11.52 5.33 16.93
C HIS A 120 12.76 5.32 16.04
N ALA A 121 12.65 5.84 14.81
CA ALA A 121 13.79 5.98 13.90
C ALA A 121 14.82 6.99 14.48
N GLY A 122 14.34 8.13 14.93
CA GLY A 122 15.17 9.16 15.58
C GLY A 122 15.88 8.63 16.82
N LYS A 123 15.22 7.81 17.64
CA LYS A 123 15.83 7.19 18.81
C LYS A 123 16.95 6.22 18.42
N LYS A 124 16.73 5.35 17.43
CA LYS A 124 17.76 4.42 16.93
C LYS A 124 19.02 5.17 16.45
N VAL A 125 18.83 6.24 15.67
CA VAL A 125 19.95 7.07 15.20
C VAL A 125 20.69 7.69 16.38
N LYS A 126 19.97 8.25 17.35
CA LYS A 126 20.56 8.84 18.57
C LYS A 126 21.36 7.82 19.40
N ASP A 127 20.85 6.60 19.50
CA ASP A 127 21.53 5.55 20.26
C ASP A 127 22.83 5.11 19.57
N ILE A 128 22.86 5.01 18.24
CA ILE A 128 24.10 4.76 17.47
C ILE A 128 25.12 5.88 17.68
N TYR A 129 24.70 7.15 17.66
CA TYR A 129 25.62 8.26 17.94
C TYR A 129 26.21 8.18 19.35
N LYS A 130 25.42 7.78 20.36
CA LYS A 130 25.92 7.61 21.70
C LYS A 130 26.95 6.48 21.83
N GLU A 131 26.72 5.36 21.16
CA GLU A 131 27.65 4.23 21.13
C GLU A 131 28.98 4.65 20.53
N LEU A 132 28.96 5.40 19.40
CA LEU A 132 30.17 5.89 18.75
C LEU A 132 30.96 6.92 19.57
N LEU A 133 30.26 7.73 20.37
CA LEU A 133 30.91 8.74 21.24
C LEU A 133 31.49 8.15 22.53
N ASN A 134 31.03 6.95 22.93
CA ASN A 134 31.47 6.27 24.12
C ASN A 134 32.52 5.15 23.84
N SER A 135 32.84 4.94 22.54
CA SER A 135 33.88 4.03 22.08
C SER A 135 35.19 4.79 21.84
#